data_74d0549419a4de074081924ee9b1cc9e
#
_entry.id   74d0549419a4de074081924ee9b1cc9e
#
_cell.length_a   1.000
_cell.length_b   1.000
_cell.length_c   1.000
_cell.angle_alpha   90.00
_cell.angle_beta   90.00
_cell.angle_gamma   90.00
#
_symmetry.space_group_name_H-M   'P 1'
#
loop_
_entity.id
_entity.type
_entity.pdbx_description
1 polymer ?
#
loop_
_entity_poly.entity_id
_entity_poly.type
_entity_poly.pdbx_seq_one_letter_code
_entity_poly.pdbx_strand_id
1 'polypeptide(L)'
;MKNIFLKSAPFMLATLFITFGLNKFLHFMPIPPPTDSAAQALMTGIFSSYLGTLVGFVEVFSSFMLLFRRTRFLGFLIIIPVVLNIILYHLTTNDVSNPIILSVGVIFGGLCYSQKDAVKELLKIQSNI
;
A
#
# COMPACT_ATOMS: atom_id res chain seq x y z
N MET A 1 11.52 -16.64 13.73
CA MET A 1 11.21 -15.23 13.47
C MET A 1 10.78 -14.95 12.02
N LYS A 2 11.56 -15.35 11.00
CA LYS A 2 11.20 -15.13 9.58
C LYS A 2 9.79 -15.62 9.21
N ASN A 3 9.39 -16.80 9.64
CA ASN A 3 8.08 -17.38 9.33
C ASN A 3 6.92 -16.63 10.00
N ILE A 4 7.13 -16.08 11.20
CA ILE A 4 6.13 -15.30 11.92
C ILE A 4 5.93 -13.96 11.20
N PHE A 5 7.02 -13.28 10.86
CA PHE A 5 6.96 -12.03 10.09
C PHE A 5 6.23 -12.19 8.76
N LEU A 6 6.57 -13.22 7.97
CA LEU A 6 5.93 -13.46 6.68
C LEU A 6 4.43 -13.79 6.80
N LYS A 7 4.04 -14.48 7.88
CA LYS A 7 2.62 -14.76 8.16
C LYS A 7 1.85 -13.53 8.62
N SER A 8 2.50 -12.62 9.35
CA SER A 8 1.88 -11.40 9.88
C SER A 8 1.90 -10.23 8.89
N ALA A 9 2.79 -10.23 7.90
CA ALA A 9 2.93 -9.13 6.94
C ALA A 9 1.60 -8.69 6.26
N PRO A 10 0.73 -9.59 5.78
CA PRO A 10 -0.54 -9.16 5.19
C PRO A 10 -1.47 -8.48 6.20
N PHE A 11 -1.45 -8.90 7.46
CA PHE A 11 -2.27 -8.29 8.52
C PHE A 11 -1.73 -6.92 8.94
N MET A 12 -0.41 -6.79 9.05
CA MET A 12 0.25 -5.52 9.36
C MET A 12 -0.01 -4.49 8.24
N LEU A 13 0.15 -4.89 6.98
CA LEU A 13 -0.11 -4.01 5.85
C LEU A 13 -1.59 -3.64 5.78
N ALA A 14 -2.48 -4.60 5.98
CA ALA A 14 -3.92 -4.34 5.99
C ALA A 14 -4.31 -3.34 7.09
N THR A 15 -3.78 -3.48 8.30
CA THR A 15 -4.04 -2.54 9.39
C THR A 15 -3.59 -1.12 9.05
N LEU A 16 -2.39 -0.96 8.50
CA LEU A 16 -1.88 0.33 8.06
C LEU A 16 -2.80 0.98 7.01
N PHE A 17 -3.11 0.25 5.93
CA PHE A 17 -3.89 0.82 4.83
C PHE A 17 -5.37 0.97 5.14
N ILE A 18 -5.97 0.18 6.02
CA ILE A 18 -7.31 0.43 6.55
C ILE A 18 -7.31 1.76 7.32
N THR A 19 -6.33 1.96 8.20
CA THR A 19 -6.22 3.18 9.00
C THR A 19 -6.04 4.42 8.12
N PHE A 20 -5.06 4.41 7.21
CA PHE A 20 -4.81 5.54 6.32
C PHE A 20 -5.91 5.75 5.28
N GLY A 21 -6.48 4.67 4.75
CA GLY A 21 -7.59 4.71 3.82
C GLY A 21 -8.85 5.31 4.45
N LEU A 22 -9.23 4.85 5.64
CA LEU A 22 -10.35 5.41 6.39
C LEU A 22 -10.10 6.87 6.79
N ASN A 23 -8.85 7.22 7.11
CA ASN A 23 -8.51 8.61 7.44
C ASN A 23 -8.78 9.58 6.29
N LYS A 24 -8.72 9.12 5.03
CA LYS A 24 -9.07 9.95 3.86
C LYS A 24 -10.55 10.35 3.83
N PHE A 25 -11.41 9.57 4.50
CA PHE A 25 -12.85 9.84 4.58
C PHE A 25 -13.24 10.52 5.90
N LEU A 26 -12.67 10.04 7.02
CA LEU A 26 -13.11 10.40 8.36
C LEU A 26 -12.27 11.51 9.01
N HIS A 27 -11.07 11.80 8.46
CA HIS A 27 -10.15 12.87 8.91
C HIS A 27 -9.86 12.84 10.43
N PHE A 28 -9.75 11.63 11.02
CA PHE A 28 -9.53 11.48 12.47
C PHE A 28 -8.05 11.65 12.87
N MET A 29 -7.13 11.52 11.92
CA MET A 29 -5.70 11.66 12.15
C MET A 29 -5.14 12.81 11.32
N PRO A 30 -4.57 13.86 11.95
CA PRO A 30 -3.95 14.95 11.20
C PRO A 30 -2.67 14.46 10.50
N ILE A 31 -2.58 14.73 9.21
CA ILE A 31 -1.37 14.49 8.41
C ILE A 31 -0.74 15.84 8.13
N PRO A 32 0.49 16.09 8.62
CA PRO A 32 1.16 17.36 8.35
C PRO A 32 1.41 17.51 6.85
N PRO A 33 1.22 18.73 6.30
CA PRO A 33 1.51 18.97 4.88
C PRO A 33 3.01 18.80 4.60
N PRO A 34 3.37 18.30 3.41
CA PRO A 34 4.78 18.21 3.03
C PRO A 34 5.41 19.59 2.92
N THR A 35 6.72 19.67 3.16
CA THR A 35 7.49 20.93 3.09
C THR A 35 7.88 21.29 1.66
N ASP A 36 8.01 20.29 0.78
CA ASP A 36 8.34 20.49 -0.62
C ASP A 36 7.13 21.01 -1.43
N SER A 37 7.34 22.04 -2.25
CA SER A 37 6.28 22.70 -3.01
C SER A 37 5.63 21.78 -4.07
N ALA A 38 6.41 20.94 -4.74
CA ALA A 38 5.90 19.98 -5.72
C ALA A 38 5.06 18.90 -5.05
N ALA A 39 5.52 18.43 -3.88
CA ALA A 39 4.77 17.48 -3.06
C ALA A 39 3.45 18.07 -2.55
N GLN A 40 3.44 19.34 -2.12
CA GLN A 40 2.21 20.05 -1.72
C GLN A 40 1.24 20.15 -2.88
N ALA A 41 1.71 20.52 -4.07
CA ALA A 41 0.86 20.63 -5.27
C ALA A 41 0.25 19.28 -5.64
N LEU A 42 1.03 18.21 -5.61
CA LEU A 42 0.56 16.85 -5.88
C LEU A 42 -0.49 16.40 -4.84
N MET A 43 -0.21 16.57 -3.55
CA MET A 43 -1.14 16.21 -2.47
C MET A 43 -2.44 17.00 -2.58
N THR A 44 -2.36 18.31 -2.83
CA THR A 44 -3.53 19.15 -3.03
C THR A 44 -4.35 18.68 -4.23
N GLY A 45 -3.71 18.37 -5.35
CA GLY A 45 -4.37 17.85 -6.55
C GLY A 45 -5.09 16.51 -6.31
N ILE A 46 -4.46 15.60 -5.56
CA ILE A 46 -5.06 14.30 -5.20
C ILE A 46 -6.27 14.49 -4.29
N PHE A 47 -6.10 15.23 -3.18
CA PHE A 47 -7.14 15.34 -2.15
C PHE A 47 -8.28 16.31 -2.50
N SER A 48 -8.07 17.26 -3.40
CA SER A 48 -9.14 18.14 -3.91
C SER A 48 -9.92 17.51 -5.08
N SER A 49 -9.49 16.35 -5.57
CA SER A 49 -10.13 15.66 -6.69
C SER A 49 -10.73 14.30 -6.26
N TYR A 50 -11.39 13.61 -7.19
CA TYR A 50 -11.90 12.26 -6.98
C TYR A 50 -10.78 11.23 -6.65
N LEU A 51 -9.52 11.54 -6.99
CA LEU A 51 -8.39 10.64 -6.78
C LEU A 51 -8.18 10.30 -5.31
N GLY A 52 -8.33 11.26 -4.40
CA GLY A 52 -8.22 11.01 -2.96
C GLY A 52 -9.24 9.99 -2.46
N THR A 53 -10.49 10.13 -2.91
CA THR A 53 -11.56 9.17 -2.61
C THR A 53 -11.29 7.80 -3.22
N LEU A 54 -10.86 7.77 -4.48
CA LEU A 54 -10.53 6.52 -5.18
C LEU A 54 -9.39 5.77 -4.49
N VAL A 55 -8.30 6.46 -4.16
CA VAL A 55 -7.15 5.87 -3.46
C VAL A 55 -7.56 5.34 -2.09
N GLY A 56 -8.32 6.12 -1.31
CA GLY A 56 -8.84 5.68 -0.01
C GLY A 56 -9.71 4.42 -0.13
N PHE A 57 -10.58 4.35 -1.13
CA PHE A 57 -11.40 3.17 -1.41
C PHE A 57 -10.54 1.96 -1.76
N VAL A 58 -9.56 2.12 -2.67
CA VAL A 58 -8.63 1.05 -3.07
C VAL A 58 -7.82 0.54 -1.87
N GLU A 59 -7.33 1.44 -1.02
CA GLU A 59 -6.58 1.08 0.19
C GLU A 59 -7.42 0.24 1.15
N VAL A 60 -8.64 0.67 1.46
CA VAL A 60 -9.54 -0.04 2.38
C VAL A 60 -9.96 -1.39 1.78
N PHE A 61 -10.41 -1.39 0.53
CA PHE A 61 -10.92 -2.58 -0.14
C PHE A 61 -9.84 -3.67 -0.29
N SER A 62 -8.67 -3.32 -0.82
CA SER A 62 -7.56 -4.25 -0.98
C SER A 62 -7.07 -4.80 0.37
N SER A 63 -7.07 -3.95 1.41
CA SER A 63 -6.69 -4.33 2.76
C SER A 63 -7.63 -5.37 3.35
N PHE A 64 -8.93 -5.20 3.18
CA PHE A 64 -9.90 -6.25 3.56
C PHE A 64 -9.61 -7.56 2.85
N MET A 65 -9.29 -7.53 1.55
CA MET A 65 -8.94 -8.73 0.80
C MET A 65 -7.65 -9.40 1.32
N LEU A 66 -6.68 -8.63 1.81
CA LEU A 66 -5.44 -9.16 2.42
C LEU A 66 -5.70 -9.98 3.68
N LEU A 67 -6.75 -9.69 4.44
CA LEU A 67 -7.09 -10.39 5.68
C LEU A 67 -7.55 -11.83 5.43
N PHE A 68 -8.19 -12.11 4.30
CA PHE A 68 -8.75 -13.42 4.00
C PHE A 68 -7.84 -14.21 3.07
N ARG A 69 -7.52 -15.45 3.41
CA ARG A 69 -6.64 -16.32 2.64
C ARG A 69 -7.04 -16.48 1.17
N ARG A 70 -8.36 -16.54 0.89
CA ARG A 70 -8.91 -16.75 -0.45
C ARG A 70 -8.70 -15.56 -1.38
N THR A 71 -8.79 -14.34 -0.85
CA THR A 71 -8.73 -13.09 -1.63
C THR A 71 -7.39 -12.36 -1.47
N ARG A 72 -6.50 -12.87 -0.62
CA ARG A 72 -5.21 -12.24 -0.28
C ARG A 72 -4.37 -11.89 -1.50
N PHE A 73 -4.25 -12.82 -2.44
CA PHE A 73 -3.47 -12.59 -3.64
C PHE A 73 -4.06 -11.48 -4.52
N LEU A 74 -5.38 -11.43 -4.65
CA LEU A 74 -6.05 -10.34 -5.36
C LEU A 74 -5.86 -8.99 -4.65
N GLY A 75 -6.03 -8.95 -3.33
CA GLY A 75 -5.74 -7.76 -2.52
C GLY A 75 -4.29 -7.29 -2.68
N PHE A 76 -3.34 -8.22 -2.71
CA PHE A 76 -1.94 -7.93 -2.99
C PHE A 76 -1.75 -7.27 -4.36
N LEU A 77 -2.35 -7.81 -5.42
CA LEU A 77 -2.24 -7.23 -6.77
C LEU A 77 -2.85 -5.82 -6.85
N ILE A 78 -3.99 -5.61 -6.19
CA ILE A 78 -4.69 -4.32 -6.21
C ILE A 78 -3.91 -3.24 -5.45
N ILE A 79 -3.23 -3.57 -4.34
CA ILE A 79 -2.49 -2.60 -3.53
C ILE A 79 -1.13 -2.21 -4.13
N ILE A 80 -0.56 -3.01 -5.03
CA ILE A 80 0.77 -2.76 -5.63
C ILE A 80 0.91 -1.33 -6.17
N PRO A 81 0.04 -0.82 -7.06
CA PRO A 81 0.21 0.52 -7.62
C PRO A 81 0.13 1.62 -6.56
N VAL A 82 -0.67 1.45 -5.51
CA VAL A 82 -0.74 2.41 -4.41
C VAL A 82 0.57 2.43 -3.63
N VAL A 83 1.09 1.27 -3.25
CA VAL A 83 2.37 1.17 -2.52
C VAL A 83 3.53 1.72 -3.34
N LEU A 84 3.60 1.38 -4.63
CA LEU A 84 4.64 1.91 -5.52
C LEU A 84 4.56 3.44 -5.63
N ASN A 85 3.36 4.00 -5.75
CA ASN A 85 3.19 5.46 -5.79
C ASN A 85 3.65 6.12 -4.48
N ILE A 86 3.34 5.53 -3.33
CA ILE A 86 3.79 6.02 -2.02
C ILE A 86 5.32 6.00 -1.94
N ILE A 87 5.95 4.90 -2.32
CA ILE A 87 7.42 4.77 -2.32
C ILE A 87 8.06 5.81 -3.24
N LEU A 88 7.58 5.93 -4.48
CA LEU A 88 8.10 6.89 -5.46
C LEU A 88 7.94 8.34 -4.97
N TYR A 89 6.79 8.67 -4.38
CA TYR A 89 6.54 9.98 -3.79
C TYR A 89 7.62 10.34 -2.75
N HIS A 90 7.89 9.45 -1.79
CA HIS A 90 8.86 9.70 -0.75
C HIS A 90 10.32 9.68 -1.24
N LEU A 91 10.63 8.91 -2.28
CA LEU A 91 11.94 8.95 -2.93
C LEU A 91 12.19 10.29 -3.64
N THR A 92 11.17 10.86 -4.26
CA THR A 92 11.30 12.14 -5.00
C THR A 92 11.28 13.36 -4.09
N THR A 93 10.66 13.26 -2.92
CA THR A 93 10.59 14.36 -1.94
C THR A 93 11.69 14.34 -0.86
N ASN A 94 12.68 13.43 -1.00
CA ASN A 94 13.76 13.22 -0.03
C ASN A 94 13.29 12.91 1.42
N ASP A 95 12.06 12.43 1.59
CA ASP A 95 11.49 12.04 2.88
C ASP A 95 11.62 10.52 3.15
N VAL A 96 12.73 9.94 2.68
CA VAL A 96 13.01 8.49 2.81
C VAL A 96 13.33 8.06 4.24
N SER A 97 13.66 8.99 5.12
CA SER A 97 13.91 8.71 6.54
C SER A 97 12.64 8.57 7.38
N ASN A 98 11.47 8.82 6.79
CA ASN A 98 10.20 8.69 7.49
C ASN A 98 9.97 7.23 7.92
N PRO A 99 9.83 6.95 9.23
CA PRO A 99 9.72 5.58 9.74
C PRO A 99 8.47 4.83 9.23
N ILE A 100 7.40 5.55 8.87
CA ILE A 100 6.19 4.96 8.28
C ILE A 100 6.52 4.35 6.92
N ILE A 101 7.27 5.07 6.08
CA ILE A 101 7.65 4.62 4.74
C ILE A 101 8.59 3.42 4.79
N LEU A 102 9.59 3.47 5.67
CA LEU A 102 10.47 2.33 5.91
C LEU A 102 9.68 1.09 6.35
N SER A 103 8.71 1.28 7.25
CA SER A 103 7.84 0.20 7.71
C SER A 103 6.98 -0.37 6.57
N VAL A 104 6.35 0.48 5.77
CA VAL A 104 5.56 0.07 4.60
C VAL A 104 6.44 -0.71 3.62
N GLY A 105 7.63 -0.23 3.31
CA GLY A 105 8.58 -0.89 2.40
C GLY A 105 8.99 -2.28 2.88
N VAL A 106 9.34 -2.42 4.16
CA VAL A 106 9.76 -3.69 4.76
C VAL A 106 8.59 -4.68 4.81
N ILE A 107 7.41 -4.25 5.25
CA ILE A 107 6.21 -5.10 5.33
C ILE A 107 5.76 -5.53 3.94
N PHE A 108 5.77 -4.61 2.98
CA PHE A 108 5.41 -4.91 1.59
C PHE A 108 6.41 -5.87 0.94
N GLY A 109 7.71 -5.71 1.18
CA GLY A 109 8.74 -6.66 0.76
C GLY A 109 8.50 -8.07 1.32
N GLY A 110 8.13 -8.18 2.59
CA GLY A 110 7.72 -9.44 3.22
C GLY A 110 6.49 -10.05 2.56
N LEU A 111 5.50 -9.21 2.23
CA LEU A 111 4.29 -9.65 1.52
C LEU A 111 4.62 -10.13 0.10
N CYS A 112 5.44 -9.41 -0.66
CA CYS A 112 5.92 -9.83 -1.98
C CYS A 112 6.60 -11.20 -1.92
N TYR A 113 7.48 -11.41 -0.95
CA TYR A 113 8.14 -12.69 -0.76
C TYR A 113 7.15 -13.81 -0.42
N SER A 114 6.13 -13.53 0.39
CA SER A 114 5.11 -14.51 0.76
C SER A 114 4.18 -14.90 -0.41
N GLN A 115 4.01 -14.02 -1.40
CA GLN A 115 3.15 -14.24 -2.56
C GLN A 115 3.93 -14.71 -3.81
N LYS A 116 5.24 -14.91 -3.72
CA LYS A 116 6.11 -15.23 -4.86
C LYS A 116 5.67 -16.46 -5.67
N ASP A 117 5.15 -17.48 -5.00
CA ASP A 117 4.74 -18.71 -5.67
C ASP A 117 3.41 -18.53 -6.44
N ALA A 118 2.47 -17.75 -5.89
CA ALA A 118 1.25 -17.36 -6.58
C ALA A 118 1.54 -16.51 -7.81
N VAL A 119 2.51 -15.59 -7.73
CA VAL A 119 2.97 -14.80 -8.89
C VAL A 119 3.56 -15.70 -9.97
N LYS A 120 4.41 -16.67 -9.59
CA LYS A 120 4.99 -17.63 -10.54
C LYS A 120 3.94 -18.47 -11.23
N GLU A 121 2.92 -18.92 -10.51
CA GLU A 121 1.81 -19.67 -11.11
C GLU A 121 1.03 -18.84 -12.11
N LEU A 122 0.73 -17.57 -11.78
CA LEU A 122 0.05 -16.66 -12.70
C LEU A 122 0.84 -16.49 -14.02
N LEU A 123 2.15 -16.31 -13.93
CA LEU A 123 3.03 -16.16 -15.09
C LEU A 123 3.09 -17.44 -15.93
N LYS A 124 3.06 -18.64 -15.32
CA LYS A 124 3.02 -19.91 -16.04
C LYS A 124 1.72 -20.10 -16.84
N ILE A 125 0.58 -19.74 -16.26
CA ILE A 125 -0.72 -19.79 -16.95
C ILE A 125 -0.66 -18.92 -18.20
N GLN A 126 -0.10 -17.72 -18.11
CA GLN A 126 0.01 -16.79 -19.25
C GLN A 126 0.95 -17.29 -20.33
N SER A 127 2.02 -18.03 -19.98
CA SER A 127 2.96 -18.59 -20.97
C SER A 127 2.41 -19.80 -21.76
N ASN A 128 1.32 -20.40 -21.27
CA ASN A 128 0.67 -21.56 -21.89
C ASN A 128 -0.56 -21.20 -22.76
N ILE A 129 -0.88 -19.91 -22.85
CA ILE A 129 -1.93 -19.36 -23.71
C ILE A 129 -1.30 -18.84 -25.02
#